data_7f080456e554adf40eec92917967a8ef
#
_entry.id   7f080456e554adf40eec92917967a8ef
#
_cell.length_a   1.000
_cell.length_b   1.000
_cell.length_c   1.000
_cell.angle_alpha   90.00
_cell.angle_beta   90.00
_cell.angle_gamma   90.00
#
_symmetry.space_group_name_H-M   'P 1'
#
loop_
_entity.id
_entity.type
_entity.pdbx_description
1 polymer ?
#
loop_
_entity_poly.entity_id
_entity_poly.type
_entity_poly.pdbx_seq_one_letter_code
_entity_poly.pdbx_strand_id
1 'polypeptide(L)'
;MRRFLLLTVLALSGCGDNGPPPNQTKIKVTSTEQQQLHKLDAFNLAIGLKHAIYDAGYTCKRVTDAGFVGEWKNLDMWAAHCVYDKGTPRDWAIFAGPDGSAQVGDCADIKTGNAQLSADQKLPECVIKQRPKGSFTNFK
;
A
#
# COMPACT_ATOMS: atom_id res chain seq x y z
N MET A 1 11.23 21.94 72.07
CA MET A 1 10.73 20.76 71.40
C MET A 1 11.13 20.86 69.91
N ARG A 2 12.21 20.19 69.52
CA ARG A 2 12.75 20.19 68.16
C ARG A 2 12.22 18.95 67.44
N ARG A 3 11.34 19.10 66.43
CA ARG A 3 10.90 18.02 65.56
C ARG A 3 11.87 17.89 64.39
N PHE A 4 12.63 16.80 64.37
CA PHE A 4 13.45 16.39 63.23
C PHE A 4 12.54 15.77 62.17
N LEU A 5 12.47 16.36 60.98
CA LEU A 5 11.87 15.77 59.81
C LEU A 5 12.97 14.98 59.07
N LEU A 6 12.84 13.64 59.08
CA LEU A 6 13.64 12.76 58.24
C LEU A 6 13.09 12.76 56.82
N LEU A 7 13.85 13.34 55.90
CA LEU A 7 13.62 13.19 54.46
C LEU A 7 14.24 11.86 53.99
N THR A 8 13.41 10.91 53.69
CA THR A 8 13.83 9.66 53.00
C THR A 8 13.88 9.92 51.51
N VAL A 9 15.10 9.94 50.97
CA VAL A 9 15.35 10.01 49.50
C VAL A 9 15.22 8.59 48.94
N LEU A 10 14.18 8.33 48.18
CA LEU A 10 14.07 7.12 47.36
C LEU A 10 14.92 7.29 46.12
N ALA A 11 16.05 6.62 46.04
CA ALA A 11 16.83 6.44 44.83
C ALA A 11 16.10 5.44 43.90
N LEU A 12 15.46 5.91 42.84
CA LEU A 12 15.01 5.06 41.73
C LEU A 12 16.23 4.66 40.90
N SER A 13 16.70 3.44 41.10
CA SER A 13 17.69 2.79 40.25
C SER A 13 17.00 2.45 38.92
N GLY A 14 17.18 3.30 37.89
CA GLY A 14 16.77 3.01 36.51
C GLY A 14 17.67 1.88 35.99
N CYS A 15 17.09 0.69 35.75
CA CYS A 15 17.70 -0.34 34.92
C CYS A 15 17.73 0.18 33.47
N GLY A 16 18.90 0.66 33.06
CA GLY A 16 19.18 0.92 31.66
C GLY A 16 19.46 -0.41 30.95
N ASP A 17 18.48 -0.95 30.25
CA ASP A 17 18.67 -2.05 29.31
C ASP A 17 19.39 -1.51 28.07
N ASN A 18 20.72 -1.56 28.08
CA ASN A 18 21.56 -1.32 26.90
C ASN A 18 21.77 -2.63 26.10
N GLY A 19 20.73 -3.45 25.95
CA GLY A 19 20.75 -4.54 25.00
C GLY A 19 20.69 -4.00 23.55
N PRO A 20 21.37 -4.63 22.57
CA PRO A 20 21.16 -4.28 21.17
C PRO A 20 19.68 -4.46 20.87
N PRO A 21 19.08 -3.55 20.05
CA PRO A 21 17.66 -3.64 19.74
C PRO A 21 17.37 -5.03 19.16
N PRO A 22 16.32 -5.73 19.63
CA PRO A 22 15.96 -7.02 19.07
C PRO A 22 15.79 -6.85 17.58
N ASN A 23 16.46 -7.70 16.78
CA ASN A 23 16.23 -7.78 15.36
C ASN A 23 14.72 -7.91 15.15
N GLN A 24 14.08 -6.82 14.82
CA GLN A 24 12.65 -6.83 14.47
C GLN A 24 12.55 -7.59 13.14
N THR A 25 12.40 -8.91 13.25
CA THR A 25 11.97 -9.72 12.12
C THR A 25 10.62 -9.15 11.71
N LYS A 26 10.59 -8.38 10.61
CA LYS A 26 9.34 -7.93 10.01
C LYS A 26 8.56 -9.20 9.66
N ILE A 27 7.64 -9.61 10.54
CA ILE A 27 6.69 -10.66 10.21
C ILE A 27 5.78 -10.07 9.15
N LYS A 28 6.00 -10.46 7.91
CA LYS A 28 5.13 -10.14 6.80
C LYS A 28 3.88 -10.98 6.94
N VAL A 29 2.81 -10.38 7.40
CA VAL A 29 1.48 -10.97 7.38
C VAL A 29 0.83 -10.55 6.06
N THR A 30 0.96 -11.39 5.04
CA THR A 30 0.14 -11.25 3.83
C THR A 30 -1.26 -11.74 4.18
N SER A 31 -2.25 -10.85 4.11
CA SER A 31 -3.63 -11.20 4.44
C SER A 31 -4.27 -12.11 3.40
N THR A 32 -5.40 -12.73 3.76
CA THR A 32 -6.21 -13.53 2.83
C THR A 32 -6.66 -12.69 1.63
N GLU A 33 -7.00 -11.43 1.86
CA GLU A 33 -7.46 -10.48 0.85
C GLU A 33 -6.36 -10.17 -0.16
N GLN A 34 -5.15 -9.86 0.30
CA GLN A 34 -4.00 -9.65 -0.57
C GLN A 34 -3.67 -10.92 -1.37
N GLN A 35 -3.69 -12.10 -0.73
CA GLN A 35 -3.46 -13.37 -1.43
C GLN A 35 -4.51 -13.67 -2.50
N GLN A 36 -5.77 -13.28 -2.28
CA GLN A 36 -6.84 -13.45 -3.26
C GLN A 36 -6.57 -12.62 -4.53
N LEU A 37 -6.12 -11.36 -4.39
CA LEU A 37 -5.76 -10.54 -5.55
C LEU A 37 -4.69 -11.20 -6.43
N HIS A 38 -3.67 -11.80 -5.82
CA HIS A 38 -2.60 -12.51 -6.55
C HIS A 38 -3.08 -13.78 -7.30
N LYS A 39 -4.22 -14.34 -6.93
CA LYS A 39 -4.79 -15.53 -7.56
C LYS A 39 -5.77 -15.21 -8.70
N LEU A 40 -6.18 -13.94 -8.84
CA LEU A 40 -7.11 -13.54 -9.87
C LEU A 40 -6.49 -13.67 -11.27
N ASP A 41 -7.31 -14.07 -12.24
CA ASP A 41 -6.97 -13.92 -13.65
C ASP A 41 -7.10 -12.46 -14.11
N ALA A 42 -6.68 -12.18 -15.34
CA ALA A 42 -6.68 -10.82 -15.89
C ALA A 42 -8.07 -10.17 -15.88
N PHE A 43 -9.13 -10.96 -16.14
CA PHE A 43 -10.49 -10.45 -16.16
C PHE A 43 -10.97 -10.03 -14.77
N ASN A 44 -10.86 -10.91 -13.79
CA ASN A 44 -11.31 -10.64 -12.42
C ASN A 44 -10.44 -9.58 -11.73
N LEU A 45 -9.14 -9.57 -11.99
CA LEU A 45 -8.25 -8.51 -11.50
C LEU A 45 -8.65 -7.15 -12.06
N ALA A 46 -8.92 -7.05 -13.37
CA ALA A 46 -9.36 -5.80 -13.99
C ALA A 46 -10.65 -5.28 -13.37
N ILE A 47 -11.61 -6.16 -13.07
CA ILE A 47 -12.85 -5.78 -12.39
C ILE A 47 -12.54 -5.25 -10.99
N GLY A 48 -11.77 -5.97 -10.19
CA GLY A 48 -11.44 -5.56 -8.81
C GLY A 48 -10.71 -4.22 -8.76
N LEU A 49 -9.68 -4.04 -9.59
CA LEU A 49 -8.92 -2.79 -9.63
C LEU A 49 -9.77 -1.61 -10.15
N LYS A 50 -10.65 -1.87 -11.12
CA LYS A 50 -11.59 -0.86 -11.61
C LYS A 50 -12.57 -0.42 -10.50
N HIS A 51 -13.09 -1.35 -9.70
CA HIS A 51 -13.94 -1.02 -8.56
C HIS A 51 -13.18 -0.15 -7.54
N ALA A 52 -11.96 -0.50 -7.18
CA ALA A 52 -11.13 0.30 -6.28
C ALA A 52 -10.92 1.73 -6.79
N ILE A 53 -10.71 1.91 -8.11
CA ILE A 53 -10.59 3.24 -8.75
C ILE A 53 -11.90 4.04 -8.61
N TYR A 54 -13.06 3.41 -8.81
CA TYR A 54 -14.36 4.08 -8.65
C TYR A 54 -14.66 4.42 -7.20
N ASP A 55 -14.37 3.54 -6.26
CA ASP A 55 -14.59 3.75 -4.83
C ASP A 55 -13.73 4.90 -4.29
N ALA A 56 -12.56 5.12 -4.91
CA ALA A 56 -11.70 6.26 -4.62
C ALA A 56 -12.17 7.57 -5.28
N GLY A 57 -13.30 7.57 -6.01
CA GLY A 57 -13.87 8.75 -6.65
C GLY A 57 -13.29 9.06 -8.05
N TYR A 58 -12.51 8.15 -8.62
CA TYR A 58 -11.97 8.30 -9.97
C TYR A 58 -12.78 7.52 -11.01
N THR A 59 -12.44 7.68 -12.27
CA THR A 59 -13.10 6.97 -13.37
C THR A 59 -12.10 6.12 -14.15
N CYS A 60 -12.55 4.97 -14.63
CA CYS A 60 -11.80 4.08 -15.52
C CYS A 60 -12.80 3.39 -16.45
N LYS A 61 -12.81 3.71 -17.73
CA LYS A 61 -13.77 3.08 -18.66
C LYS A 61 -13.45 1.60 -18.82
N ARG A 62 -12.18 1.29 -19.11
CA ARG A 62 -11.72 -0.07 -19.33
C ARG A 62 -10.25 -0.20 -18.88
N VAL A 63 -9.96 -1.23 -18.13
CA VAL A 63 -8.60 -1.64 -17.81
C VAL A 63 -8.09 -2.51 -18.96
N THR A 64 -7.00 -2.10 -19.60
CA THR A 64 -6.39 -2.81 -20.74
C THR A 64 -5.07 -3.48 -20.41
N ASP A 65 -4.44 -3.13 -19.30
CA ASP A 65 -3.30 -3.81 -18.69
C ASP A 65 -3.32 -3.58 -17.19
N ALA A 66 -2.94 -4.58 -16.42
CA ALA A 66 -2.80 -4.45 -14.97
C ALA A 66 -1.87 -5.54 -14.42
N GLY A 67 -1.32 -5.28 -13.24
CA GLY A 67 -0.49 -6.28 -12.56
C GLY A 67 0.12 -5.78 -11.27
N PHE A 68 0.79 -6.69 -10.60
CA PHE A 68 1.50 -6.43 -9.36
C PHE A 68 2.81 -5.68 -9.62
N VAL A 69 3.02 -4.62 -8.88
CA VAL A 69 4.22 -3.76 -8.94
C VAL A 69 5.21 -4.15 -7.85
N GLY A 70 4.72 -4.40 -6.65
CA GLY A 70 5.57 -4.70 -5.50
C GLY A 70 4.87 -4.39 -4.19
N GLU A 71 5.61 -4.53 -3.12
CA GLU A 71 5.15 -4.23 -1.78
C GLU A 71 5.68 -2.87 -1.35
N TRP A 72 4.82 -2.12 -0.67
CA TRP A 72 5.20 -0.88 -0.03
C TRP A 72 4.65 -0.87 1.40
N LYS A 73 5.55 -0.92 2.39
CA LYS A 73 5.18 -1.17 3.79
C LYS A 73 4.44 -2.52 3.91
N ASN A 74 3.19 -2.52 4.39
CA ASN A 74 2.29 -3.67 4.48
C ASN A 74 1.21 -3.68 3.39
N LEU A 75 1.35 -2.84 2.36
CA LEU A 75 0.42 -2.74 1.24
C LEU A 75 0.98 -3.45 0.01
N ASP A 76 0.13 -4.11 -0.73
CA ASP A 76 0.43 -4.61 -2.06
C ASP A 76 0.11 -3.54 -3.10
N MET A 77 1.11 -3.09 -3.84
CA MET A 77 0.93 -2.12 -4.90
C MET A 77 0.64 -2.82 -6.23
N TRP A 78 -0.44 -2.39 -6.84
CA TRP A 78 -0.88 -2.79 -8.18
C TRP A 78 -0.90 -1.60 -9.10
N ALA A 79 -0.69 -1.81 -10.40
CA ALA A 79 -0.89 -0.79 -11.41
C ALA A 79 -1.98 -1.23 -12.38
N ALA A 80 -2.80 -0.27 -12.85
CA ALA A 80 -3.84 -0.49 -13.83
C ALA A 80 -3.81 0.59 -14.90
N HIS A 81 -3.71 0.18 -16.17
CA HIS A 81 -3.79 1.06 -17.33
C HIS A 81 -5.25 1.22 -17.74
N CYS A 82 -5.77 2.44 -17.61
CA CYS A 82 -7.15 2.78 -17.94
C CYS A 82 -7.24 3.54 -19.25
N VAL A 83 -8.12 3.08 -20.15
CA VAL A 83 -8.49 3.78 -21.38
C VAL A 83 -9.91 4.33 -21.28
N TYR A 84 -10.16 5.43 -21.99
CA TYR A 84 -11.41 6.17 -22.03
C TYR A 84 -11.92 6.28 -23.46
N ASP A 85 -13.21 6.53 -23.65
CA ASP A 85 -13.78 6.77 -24.99
C ASP A 85 -13.26 8.08 -25.60
N LYS A 86 -13.00 9.07 -24.73
CA LYS A 86 -12.39 10.35 -25.07
C LYS A 86 -11.38 10.73 -23.99
N GLY A 87 -10.27 11.32 -24.41
CA GLY A 87 -9.21 11.74 -23.49
C GLY A 87 -7.98 10.84 -23.53
N THR A 88 -6.99 11.17 -22.71
CA THR A 88 -5.73 10.42 -22.60
C THR A 88 -5.87 9.23 -21.67
N PRO A 89 -5.28 8.08 -22.00
CA PRO A 89 -5.17 6.99 -21.06
C PRO A 89 -4.45 7.41 -19.76
N ARG A 90 -4.75 6.72 -18.65
CA ARG A 90 -4.12 6.97 -17.36
C ARG A 90 -3.70 5.68 -16.71
N ASP A 91 -2.60 5.75 -15.98
CA ASP A 91 -2.11 4.66 -15.14
C ASP A 91 -2.43 4.98 -13.68
N TRP A 92 -3.10 4.05 -13.03
CA TRP A 92 -3.47 4.14 -11.62
C TRP A 92 -2.64 3.19 -10.79
N ALA A 93 -2.14 3.68 -9.66
CA ALA A 93 -1.58 2.87 -8.60
C ALA A 93 -2.65 2.55 -7.58
N ILE A 94 -2.82 1.28 -7.25
CA ILE A 94 -3.76 0.79 -6.23
C ILE A 94 -2.94 0.12 -5.13
N PHE A 95 -3.06 0.63 -3.90
CA PHE A 95 -2.40 0.09 -2.72
C PHE A 95 -3.42 -0.69 -1.90
N ALA A 96 -3.37 -2.01 -1.98
CA ALA A 96 -4.28 -2.91 -1.28
C ALA A 96 -3.74 -3.24 0.13
N GLY A 97 -4.53 -2.92 1.14
CA GLY A 97 -4.23 -3.19 2.53
C GLY A 97 -4.60 -4.61 2.96
N PRO A 98 -4.04 -5.08 4.10
CA PRO A 98 -4.34 -6.39 4.64
C PRO A 98 -5.78 -6.52 5.20
N ASP A 99 -6.46 -5.41 5.39
CA ASP A 99 -7.85 -5.31 5.84
C ASP A 99 -8.86 -5.22 4.68
N GLY A 100 -8.40 -5.38 3.43
CA GLY A 100 -9.21 -5.23 2.23
C GLY A 100 -9.42 -3.78 1.79
N SER A 101 -8.86 -2.80 2.50
CA SER A 101 -8.88 -1.40 2.08
C SER A 101 -8.02 -1.19 0.83
N ALA A 102 -8.38 -0.17 0.04
CA ALA A 102 -7.59 0.25 -1.11
C ALA A 102 -7.39 1.77 -1.11
N GLN A 103 -6.17 2.20 -1.44
CA GLN A 103 -5.86 3.59 -1.72
C GLN A 103 -5.44 3.70 -3.18
N VAL A 104 -5.87 4.76 -3.86
CA VAL A 104 -5.63 4.94 -5.28
C VAL A 104 -4.95 6.27 -5.53
N GLY A 105 -3.94 6.27 -6.39
CA GLY A 105 -3.22 7.46 -6.82
C GLY A 105 -2.90 7.42 -8.31
N ASP A 106 -2.72 8.60 -8.92
CA ASP A 106 -2.25 8.68 -10.31
C ASP A 106 -0.75 8.35 -10.36
N CYS A 107 -0.37 7.45 -11.25
CA CYS A 107 1.04 7.08 -11.43
C CYS A 107 1.92 8.26 -11.88
N ALA A 108 1.36 9.26 -12.56
CA ALA A 108 2.07 10.47 -12.91
C ALA A 108 2.45 11.29 -11.67
N ASP A 109 1.54 11.37 -10.68
CA ASP A 109 1.79 12.07 -9.42
C ASP A 109 2.83 11.34 -8.55
N ILE A 110 2.81 10.00 -8.57
CA ILE A 110 3.84 9.19 -7.90
C ILE A 110 5.22 9.46 -8.49
N LYS A 111 5.32 9.50 -9.81
CA LYS A 111 6.58 9.75 -10.53
C LYS A 111 7.15 11.15 -10.24
N THR A 112 6.28 12.16 -10.11
CA THR A 112 6.67 13.55 -9.81
C THR A 112 6.85 13.82 -8.32
N GLY A 113 6.52 12.86 -7.44
CA GLY A 113 6.56 13.04 -5.99
C GLY A 113 5.40 13.85 -5.42
N ASN A 114 4.36 14.11 -6.22
CA ASN A 114 3.17 14.86 -5.80
C ASN A 114 2.10 13.96 -5.14
N ALA A 115 2.30 12.64 -5.11
CA ALA A 115 1.36 11.73 -4.47
C ALA A 115 1.35 11.91 -2.95
N GLN A 116 0.20 12.21 -2.38
CA GLN A 116 0.03 12.54 -0.95
C GLN A 116 -0.05 11.33 -0.01
N LEU A 117 0.36 10.13 -0.44
CA LEU A 117 0.30 8.94 0.41
C LEU A 117 1.27 8.95 1.60
N SER A 118 2.35 9.72 1.55
CA SER A 118 3.12 10.24 2.70
C SER A 118 4.23 11.18 2.22
N ALA A 119 4.40 12.32 2.89
CA ALA A 119 5.37 13.36 2.54
C ALA A 119 6.84 12.88 2.60
N ASP A 120 7.16 11.82 3.31
CA ASP A 120 8.52 11.44 3.67
C ASP A 120 9.04 10.15 3.03
N GLN A 121 8.27 9.49 2.16
CA GLN A 121 8.69 8.20 1.61
C GLN A 121 8.47 8.11 0.10
N LYS A 122 9.57 7.80 -0.60
CA LYS A 122 9.52 7.52 -2.04
C LYS A 122 8.65 6.29 -2.31
N LEU A 123 7.57 6.49 -3.04
CA LEU A 123 6.70 5.42 -3.52
C LEU A 123 7.39 4.63 -4.65
N PRO A 124 7.10 3.32 -4.80
CA PRO A 124 7.56 2.57 -5.96
C PRO A 124 6.99 3.15 -7.26
N GLU A 125 7.77 3.11 -8.33
CA GLU A 125 7.26 3.47 -9.66
C GLU A 125 6.21 2.45 -10.12
N CYS A 126 5.20 2.91 -10.88
CA CYS A 126 4.11 2.08 -11.41
C CYS A 126 4.56 1.12 -12.53
N VAL A 127 5.63 0.38 -12.32
CA VAL A 127 6.13 -0.59 -13.28
C VAL A 127 5.63 -1.98 -12.92
N ILE A 128 4.77 -2.56 -13.77
CA ILE A 128 4.22 -3.90 -13.56
C ILE A 128 5.36 -4.92 -13.63
N LYS A 129 5.57 -5.66 -12.55
CA LYS A 129 6.57 -6.73 -12.46
C LYS A 129 5.96 -8.11 -12.70
N GLN A 130 4.70 -8.29 -12.31
CA GLN A 130 4.00 -9.57 -12.47
C GLN A 130 2.58 -9.35 -12.98
N ARG A 131 2.26 -9.98 -14.11
CA ARG A 131 0.92 -9.98 -14.69
C ARG A 131 0.13 -11.21 -14.27
N PRO A 132 -1.20 -11.10 -14.16
CA PRO A 132 -2.07 -12.23 -13.93
C PRO A 132 -2.07 -13.18 -15.14
N LYS A 133 -2.61 -14.38 -14.95
CA LYS A 133 -2.89 -15.29 -16.06
C LYS A 133 -4.05 -14.74 -16.90
N GLY A 134 -4.02 -15.03 -18.20
CA GLY A 134 -5.08 -14.60 -19.13
C GLY A 134 -4.76 -13.30 -19.84
N SER A 135 -5.77 -12.72 -20.49
CA SER A 135 -5.63 -11.53 -21.33
C SER A 135 -6.65 -10.46 -20.94
N PHE A 136 -6.27 -9.20 -21.03
CA PHE A 136 -7.14 -8.04 -20.87
C PHE A 136 -7.92 -7.68 -22.14
N THR A 137 -7.74 -8.39 -23.27
CA THR A 137 -8.30 -8.02 -24.59
C THR A 137 -9.75 -8.42 -24.79
N ASN A 138 -10.37 -9.17 -23.88
CA ASN A 138 -11.72 -9.71 -24.06
C ASN A 138 -12.86 -8.82 -23.55
N PHE A 139 -12.58 -7.54 -23.28
CA PHE A 139 -13.61 -6.57 -22.94
C PHE A 139 -14.16 -5.89 -24.19
N LYS A 140 -15.15 -6.51 -24.85
CA LYS A 140 -15.97 -5.84 -25.85
C LYS A 140 -17.17 -5.14 -25.20
#